data_2f15cf1968916b4c1439828eeb19aa68
#
_entry.id   2f15cf1968916b4c1439828eeb19aa68
#
_cell.length_a   1.000
_cell.length_b   1.000
_cell.length_c   1.000
_cell.angle_alpha   90.00
_cell.angle_beta   90.00
_cell.angle_gamma   90.00
#
_symmetry.space_group_name_H-M   'P 1'
#
loop_
_entity.id
_entity.type
_entity.pdbx_description
1 polymer ?
#
loop_
_entity_poly.entity_id
_entity_poly.type
_entity_poly.pdbx_seq_one_letter_code
_entity_poly.pdbx_strand_id
1 'polypeptide(L)'
;MKRLAIIAVFAVFLLGNVSCEKSSESYIDYEEILNAGDRRSKDDNPYKSLELSTKSADFLKKGNAFTFELIDRINKGNKEDFIISPLSVQFLLGMVLDGAQGKTADEICNVLGYGSGEVDSVNEFCMSMLKQLPTLDKQTTLSIANAIVVNQKYSLHDAYKTTVSKFYEAEVSNMDFTDRLGTADKINEWCSDQTNGLIPEIIAEVNPDMLVYLMNAVYFNGEWAKICKFQKENTSTEPFTLENGEKKNVQMMKNNIELNCLGNDVFTAVRIPYGNGAFNMMIILPDEGHTLQDVTESLKGQILKDFIINEYKVDLWLPKFETKFSIRLNDMLSAMGMPSAFNEHTADFKAMTDTDIFLSYVKQDAFIKVDENGTEAAAVTSAGGLTTSLPAGPIVFHADRPFLYLIVESNTGVVLFAGKYSGK
;
A
#
# COMPACT_ATOMS: atom_id res chain seq x y z
N MET A 1 -29.04 -60.69 -24.77
CA MET A 1 -29.04 -60.87 -26.21
C MET A 1 -29.30 -59.51 -26.86
N LYS A 2 -28.42 -59.08 -27.59
CA LYS A 2 -28.24 -58.36 -28.86
C LYS A 2 -27.12 -57.31 -28.76
N ARG A 3 -26.10 -57.67 -29.50
CA ARG A 3 -24.95 -56.87 -29.93
C ARG A 3 -25.42 -55.90 -31.05
N LEU A 4 -24.79 -54.76 -31.20
CA LEU A 4 -24.49 -54.09 -32.46
C LEU A 4 -23.50 -52.98 -32.13
N ALA A 5 -22.32 -53.05 -32.58
CA ALA A 5 -21.63 -52.96 -33.87
C ALA A 5 -21.15 -51.52 -34.11
N ILE A 6 -19.84 -51.46 -34.07
CA ILE A 6 -18.96 -50.32 -34.37
C ILE A 6 -19.00 -50.04 -35.87
N ILE A 7 -19.13 -48.77 -36.27
CA ILE A 7 -18.73 -48.31 -37.62
C ILE A 7 -17.68 -47.25 -37.43
N ALA A 8 -16.44 -47.60 -37.86
CA ALA A 8 -15.34 -46.68 -38.04
C ALA A 8 -15.49 -46.02 -39.42
N VAL A 9 -15.47 -44.70 -39.43
CA VAL A 9 -15.29 -43.92 -40.66
C VAL A 9 -13.91 -43.28 -40.63
N PHE A 10 -13.04 -43.78 -41.48
CA PHE A 10 -11.76 -43.14 -41.80
C PHE A 10 -12.03 -41.93 -42.69
N ALA A 11 -11.71 -40.73 -42.22
CA ALA A 11 -11.58 -39.56 -43.04
C ALA A 11 -10.10 -39.20 -43.13
N VAL A 12 -9.55 -39.31 -44.30
CA VAL A 12 -8.20 -38.83 -44.68
C VAL A 12 -8.22 -37.31 -44.65
N PHE A 13 -7.45 -36.72 -43.78
CA PHE A 13 -7.20 -35.28 -43.80
C PHE A 13 -5.84 -34.98 -44.41
N LEU A 14 -5.88 -34.31 -45.52
CA LEU A 14 -4.75 -33.63 -46.15
C LEU A 14 -4.07 -32.66 -45.17
N LEU A 15 -2.76 -32.80 -45.08
CA LEU A 15 -1.89 -31.87 -44.35
C LEU A 15 -1.93 -30.47 -44.98
N GLY A 16 -2.72 -29.60 -44.39
CA GLY A 16 -2.57 -28.16 -44.55
C GLY A 16 -1.83 -27.64 -43.30
N ASN A 17 -0.64 -27.13 -43.49
CA ASN A 17 0.10 -26.39 -42.48
C ASN A 17 -0.72 -25.14 -42.10
N VAL A 18 -1.51 -25.22 -41.03
CA VAL A 18 -1.98 -24.06 -40.32
C VAL A 18 -0.99 -23.82 -39.19
N SER A 19 -0.12 -22.85 -39.39
CA SER A 19 0.64 -22.23 -38.32
C SER A 19 -0.31 -21.74 -37.25
N CYS A 20 -0.33 -22.40 -36.11
CA CYS A 20 -0.97 -21.91 -34.91
C CYS A 20 -0.08 -20.76 -34.42
N GLU A 21 -0.39 -19.54 -34.85
CA GLU A 21 0.04 -18.35 -34.12
C GLU A 21 -0.56 -18.46 -32.72
N LYS A 22 0.30 -18.70 -31.74
CA LYS A 22 -0.04 -18.43 -30.33
C LYS A 22 -0.47 -16.97 -30.28
N SER A 23 -1.73 -16.72 -29.97
CA SER A 23 -2.16 -15.43 -29.49
C SER A 23 -1.31 -15.13 -28.24
N SER A 24 -0.27 -14.33 -28.41
CA SER A 24 0.41 -13.69 -27.32
C SER A 24 -0.65 -12.84 -26.62
N GLU A 25 -1.07 -13.22 -25.43
CA GLU A 25 -1.72 -12.30 -24.51
C GLU A 25 -0.81 -11.07 -24.48
N SER A 26 -1.29 -9.96 -25.01
CA SER A 26 -0.54 -8.72 -25.04
C SER A 26 -0.54 -8.19 -23.60
N TYR A 27 0.48 -8.57 -22.86
CA TYR A 27 0.90 -7.84 -21.66
C TYR A 27 1.21 -6.42 -22.16
N ILE A 28 0.37 -5.46 -21.84
CA ILE A 28 0.60 -4.08 -22.23
C ILE A 28 1.81 -3.63 -21.41
N ASP A 29 2.93 -3.48 -22.11
CA ASP A 29 4.16 -3.00 -21.50
C ASP A 29 3.99 -1.50 -21.24
N TYR A 30 3.95 -1.13 -19.96
CA TYR A 30 3.91 0.27 -19.54
C TYR A 30 5.07 1.08 -20.16
N GLU A 31 6.21 0.44 -20.42
CA GLU A 31 7.30 1.08 -21.15
C GLU A 31 6.87 1.56 -22.53
N GLU A 32 6.02 0.81 -23.24
CA GLU A 32 5.59 1.18 -24.59
C GLU A 32 4.62 2.37 -24.55
N ILE A 33 3.74 2.47 -23.56
CA ILE A 33 2.79 3.58 -23.38
C ILE A 33 3.50 4.85 -22.91
N LEU A 34 4.38 4.74 -21.93
CA LEU A 34 5.14 5.87 -21.39
C LEU A 34 6.19 6.39 -22.39
N ASN A 35 6.77 5.50 -23.21
CA ASN A 35 7.77 5.84 -24.23
C ASN A 35 7.17 6.28 -25.58
N ALA A 36 5.89 6.02 -25.87
CA ALA A 36 5.25 6.43 -27.12
C ALA A 36 5.16 7.95 -27.29
N GLY A 37 5.19 8.71 -26.18
CA GLY A 37 5.11 10.20 -26.18
C GLY A 37 6.43 10.93 -26.40
N ASP A 38 7.59 10.31 -26.23
CA ASP A 38 8.89 11.01 -26.28
C ASP A 38 10.02 10.20 -26.89
N ARG A 39 9.99 9.99 -28.20
CA ARG A 39 11.04 9.29 -28.96
C ARG A 39 12.36 10.06 -29.07
N ARG A 40 12.59 11.15 -28.35
CA ARG A 40 13.76 12.03 -28.51
C ARG A 40 14.54 12.39 -27.25
N SER A 41 14.09 12.05 -26.04
CA SER A 41 14.89 12.18 -24.83
C SER A 41 15.41 10.80 -24.43
N LYS A 42 16.69 10.70 -24.09
CA LYS A 42 17.16 9.57 -23.30
C LYS A 42 16.37 9.65 -22.00
N ASP A 43 15.50 8.68 -21.75
CA ASP A 43 14.71 8.64 -20.55
C ASP A 43 15.65 8.45 -19.36
N ASP A 44 15.84 9.53 -18.59
CA ASP A 44 16.67 9.50 -17.39
C ASP A 44 15.97 8.77 -16.22
N ASN A 45 14.71 8.35 -16.41
CA ASN A 45 13.88 7.68 -15.41
C ASN A 45 13.11 6.49 -16.00
N PRO A 46 13.81 5.45 -16.48
CA PRO A 46 13.15 4.27 -17.05
C PRO A 46 12.34 3.53 -15.97
N TYR A 47 11.24 2.91 -16.38
CA TYR A 47 10.48 2.00 -15.53
C TYR A 47 11.39 0.93 -14.92
N LYS A 48 11.20 0.68 -13.63
CA LYS A 48 11.86 -0.39 -12.89
C LYS A 48 10.83 -1.17 -12.09
N SER A 49 10.98 -2.48 -12.05
CA SER A 49 10.17 -3.36 -11.22
C SER A 49 10.96 -3.84 -10.00
N LEU A 50 10.23 -4.24 -8.95
CA LEU A 50 10.82 -4.95 -7.83
C LEU A 50 11.36 -6.32 -8.27
N GLU A 51 12.60 -6.60 -7.91
CA GLU A 51 13.20 -7.92 -8.09
C GLU A 51 12.94 -8.76 -6.83
N LEU A 52 12.13 -9.79 -6.96
CA LEU A 52 11.72 -10.65 -5.85
C LEU A 52 12.18 -12.09 -6.07
N SER A 53 12.72 -12.70 -5.00
CA SER A 53 12.85 -14.16 -4.94
C SER A 53 11.47 -14.81 -4.89
N THR A 54 11.37 -16.10 -5.25
CA THR A 54 10.12 -16.86 -5.12
C THR A 54 9.54 -16.81 -3.71
N LYS A 55 10.40 -16.84 -2.69
CA LYS A 55 9.99 -16.74 -1.27
C LYS A 55 9.48 -15.34 -0.92
N SER A 56 10.10 -14.30 -1.44
CA SER A 56 9.65 -12.91 -1.27
C SER A 56 8.28 -12.67 -1.92
N ALA A 57 7.99 -13.32 -3.05
CA ALA A 57 6.66 -13.26 -3.68
C ALA A 57 5.56 -13.91 -2.81
N ASP A 58 5.88 -14.97 -2.07
CA ASP A 58 4.94 -15.56 -1.10
C ASP A 58 4.70 -14.63 0.09
N PHE A 59 5.74 -14.00 0.62
CA PHE A 59 5.58 -12.99 1.69
C PHE A 59 4.75 -11.78 1.26
N LEU A 60 4.88 -11.36 0.01
CA LEU A 60 4.02 -10.32 -0.56
C LEU A 60 2.54 -10.69 -0.55
N LYS A 61 2.21 -11.93 -0.96
CA LYS A 61 0.85 -12.45 -0.92
C LYS A 61 0.28 -12.43 0.50
N LYS A 62 1.08 -12.90 1.46
CA LYS A 62 0.72 -12.90 2.88
C LYS A 62 0.55 -11.49 3.43
N GLY A 63 1.45 -10.57 3.09
CA GLY A 63 1.39 -9.16 3.46
C GLY A 63 0.15 -8.45 2.89
N ASN A 64 -0.27 -8.78 1.67
CA ASN A 64 -1.51 -8.26 1.10
C ASN A 64 -2.75 -8.80 1.84
N ALA A 65 -2.74 -10.07 2.26
CA ALA A 65 -3.83 -10.63 3.07
C ALA A 65 -3.96 -9.90 4.41
N PHE A 66 -2.83 -9.66 5.11
CA PHE A 66 -2.78 -8.83 6.32
C PHE A 66 -3.33 -7.42 6.05
N THR A 67 -2.91 -6.79 4.94
CA THR A 67 -3.33 -5.46 4.53
C THR A 67 -4.85 -5.37 4.40
N PHE A 68 -5.49 -6.26 3.66
CA PHE A 68 -6.93 -6.21 3.44
C PHE A 68 -7.74 -6.55 4.69
N GLU A 69 -7.25 -7.43 5.56
CA GLU A 69 -7.87 -7.64 6.87
C GLU A 69 -7.79 -6.39 7.74
N LEU A 70 -6.65 -5.69 7.75
CA LEU A 70 -6.46 -4.45 8.50
C LEU A 70 -7.40 -3.34 7.99
N ILE A 71 -7.48 -3.13 6.67
CA ILE A 71 -8.37 -2.15 6.04
C ILE A 71 -9.84 -2.42 6.39
N ASP A 72 -10.27 -3.68 6.27
CA ASP A 72 -11.65 -4.07 6.57
C ASP A 72 -12.02 -3.77 8.04
N ARG A 73 -11.12 -4.09 8.98
CA ARG A 73 -11.35 -3.81 10.40
C ARG A 73 -11.40 -2.32 10.70
N ILE A 74 -10.53 -1.52 10.09
CA ILE A 74 -10.56 -0.07 10.25
C ILE A 74 -11.85 0.49 9.66
N ASN A 75 -12.25 0.08 8.46
CA ASN A 75 -13.47 0.56 7.83
C ASN A 75 -14.73 0.23 8.65
N LYS A 76 -14.79 -0.96 9.26
CA LYS A 76 -15.89 -1.36 10.17
C LYS A 76 -15.98 -0.49 11.42
N GLY A 77 -14.84 -0.12 11.97
CA GLY A 77 -14.73 0.67 13.20
C GLY A 77 -14.74 2.19 13.01
N ASN A 78 -14.52 2.67 11.78
CA ASN A 78 -14.34 4.10 11.51
C ASN A 78 -15.28 4.60 10.40
N LYS A 79 -16.06 5.66 10.71
CA LYS A 79 -16.98 6.31 9.77
C LYS A 79 -16.38 7.52 9.06
N GLU A 80 -15.22 7.97 9.49
CA GLU A 80 -14.52 9.11 8.93
C GLU A 80 -13.54 8.68 7.84
N ASP A 81 -12.94 9.67 7.17
CA ASP A 81 -11.81 9.44 6.26
C ASP A 81 -10.65 8.84 7.04
N PHE A 82 -9.90 7.96 6.40
CA PHE A 82 -8.68 7.41 6.99
C PHE A 82 -7.61 7.17 5.95
N ILE A 83 -6.37 7.14 6.42
CA ILE A 83 -5.21 6.65 5.68
C ILE A 83 -4.32 5.85 6.62
N ILE A 84 -3.79 4.75 6.13
CA ILE A 84 -2.78 3.92 6.80
C ILE A 84 -1.69 3.52 5.81
N SER A 85 -0.55 3.13 6.34
CA SER A 85 0.48 2.41 5.60
C SER A 85 0.60 0.97 6.13
N PRO A 86 -0.03 -0.01 5.50
CA PRO A 86 0.04 -1.40 5.94
C PRO A 86 1.46 -1.97 5.88
N LEU A 87 2.25 -1.56 4.87
CA LEU A 87 3.65 -1.94 4.74
C LEU A 87 4.48 -1.48 5.94
N SER A 88 4.24 -0.24 6.40
CA SER A 88 4.85 0.32 7.59
C SER A 88 4.54 -0.50 8.85
N VAL A 89 3.28 -0.89 9.02
CA VAL A 89 2.89 -1.78 10.13
C VAL A 89 3.59 -3.14 10.04
N GLN A 90 3.75 -3.69 8.83
CA GLN A 90 4.49 -4.96 8.65
C GLN A 90 5.96 -4.81 9.03
N PHE A 91 6.63 -3.72 8.69
CA PHE A 91 8.02 -3.48 9.12
C PHE A 91 8.13 -3.33 10.64
N LEU A 92 7.21 -2.57 11.25
CA LEU A 92 7.17 -2.43 12.71
C LEU A 92 7.00 -3.80 13.39
N LEU A 93 6.03 -4.59 12.92
CA LEU A 93 5.79 -5.93 13.46
C LEU A 93 6.94 -6.90 13.18
N GLY A 94 7.68 -6.72 12.09
CA GLY A 94 8.92 -7.46 11.83
C GLY A 94 10.01 -7.17 12.88
N MET A 95 10.23 -5.89 13.21
CA MET A 95 11.16 -5.51 14.29
C MET A 95 10.71 -6.06 15.66
N VAL A 96 9.41 -6.05 15.92
CA VAL A 96 8.82 -6.63 17.13
C VAL A 96 9.04 -8.15 17.16
N LEU A 97 8.87 -8.83 16.03
CA LEU A 97 9.06 -10.28 15.88
C LEU A 97 10.49 -10.71 16.19
N ASP A 98 11.49 -9.95 15.75
CA ASP A 98 12.90 -10.22 16.07
C ASP A 98 13.22 -10.16 17.58
N GLY A 99 12.42 -9.41 18.32
CA GLY A 99 12.53 -9.33 19.77
C GLY A 99 11.68 -10.35 20.54
N ALA A 100 10.75 -11.02 19.86
CA ALA A 100 9.78 -11.93 20.46
C ALA A 100 10.27 -13.38 20.50
N GLN A 101 9.74 -14.15 21.45
CA GLN A 101 9.98 -15.59 21.57
C GLN A 101 8.69 -16.36 21.85
N GLY A 102 8.76 -17.69 21.69
CA GLY A 102 7.69 -18.60 22.04
C GLY A 102 6.34 -18.21 21.44
N LYS A 103 5.30 -18.27 22.26
CA LYS A 103 3.92 -17.97 21.84
C LYS A 103 3.76 -16.56 21.26
N THR A 104 4.46 -15.57 21.80
CA THR A 104 4.40 -14.18 21.30
C THR A 104 4.89 -14.10 19.86
N ALA A 105 6.00 -14.74 19.55
CA ALA A 105 6.54 -14.80 18.18
C ALA A 105 5.60 -15.57 17.24
N ASP A 106 5.07 -16.71 17.67
CA ASP A 106 4.13 -17.51 16.87
C ASP A 106 2.85 -16.73 16.53
N GLU A 107 2.29 -15.99 17.48
CA GLU A 107 1.11 -15.15 17.26
C GLU A 107 1.40 -14.02 16.26
N ILE A 108 2.55 -13.34 16.35
CA ILE A 108 2.95 -12.29 15.39
C ILE A 108 3.14 -12.90 13.99
N CYS A 109 3.84 -14.04 13.88
CA CYS A 109 3.99 -14.78 12.63
C CYS A 109 2.62 -15.10 12.02
N ASN A 110 1.69 -15.62 12.80
CA ASN A 110 0.34 -15.98 12.33
C ASN A 110 -0.43 -14.76 11.81
N VAL A 111 -0.37 -13.61 12.49
CA VAL A 111 -1.03 -12.37 12.06
C VAL A 111 -0.47 -11.87 10.73
N LEU A 112 0.84 -11.94 10.54
CA LEU A 112 1.52 -11.58 9.31
C LEU A 112 1.42 -12.67 8.21
N GLY A 113 0.93 -13.88 8.58
CA GLY A 113 0.82 -15.02 7.69
C GLY A 113 2.14 -15.76 7.46
N TYR A 114 3.15 -15.54 8.29
CA TYR A 114 4.45 -16.22 8.18
C TYR A 114 4.46 -17.55 8.93
N GLY A 115 5.31 -18.47 8.48
CA GLY A 115 5.55 -19.74 9.17
C GLY A 115 6.51 -19.58 10.35
N SER A 116 6.35 -20.43 11.37
CA SER A 116 7.35 -20.54 12.43
C SER A 116 8.72 -20.88 11.83
N GLY A 117 9.75 -20.13 12.20
CA GLY A 117 11.11 -20.31 11.67
C GLY A 117 11.40 -19.58 10.34
N GLU A 118 10.50 -18.73 9.83
CA GLU A 118 10.74 -17.91 8.64
C GLU A 118 11.31 -16.52 8.96
N VAL A 119 11.60 -16.17 10.22
CA VAL A 119 12.02 -14.84 10.68
C VAL A 119 13.18 -14.27 9.87
N ASP A 120 14.27 -15.05 9.67
CA ASP A 120 15.41 -14.60 8.85
C ASP A 120 15.02 -14.22 7.42
N SER A 121 14.09 -14.97 6.84
CA SER A 121 13.63 -14.70 5.47
C SER A 121 12.67 -13.50 5.40
N VAL A 122 11.90 -13.25 6.46
CA VAL A 122 11.10 -12.03 6.62
C VAL A 122 12.03 -10.84 6.70
N ASN A 123 13.10 -10.92 7.47
CA ASN A 123 14.11 -9.88 7.61
C ASN A 123 14.77 -9.56 6.26
N GLU A 124 15.18 -10.58 5.49
CA GLU A 124 15.72 -10.41 4.14
C GLU A 124 14.71 -9.76 3.19
N PHE A 125 13.44 -10.16 3.27
CA PHE A 125 12.36 -9.56 2.50
C PHE A 125 12.17 -8.07 2.85
N CYS A 126 12.09 -7.72 4.14
CA CYS A 126 11.95 -6.33 4.60
C CYS A 126 13.14 -5.46 4.13
N MET A 127 14.36 -5.96 4.29
CA MET A 127 15.57 -5.28 3.80
C MET A 127 15.52 -5.07 2.28
N SER A 128 15.07 -6.07 1.52
CA SER A 128 14.93 -5.96 0.07
C SER A 128 13.92 -4.87 -0.33
N MET A 129 12.77 -4.80 0.36
CA MET A 129 11.77 -3.77 0.14
C MET A 129 12.32 -2.36 0.44
N LEU A 130 12.95 -2.17 1.60
CA LEU A 130 13.54 -0.90 2.02
C LEU A 130 14.56 -0.37 1.03
N LYS A 131 15.39 -1.25 0.45
CA LYS A 131 16.43 -0.87 -0.50
C LYS A 131 15.92 -0.60 -1.91
N GLN A 132 14.91 -1.35 -2.37
CA GLN A 132 14.45 -1.26 -3.75
C GLN A 132 13.37 -0.20 -3.95
N LEU A 133 12.32 -0.18 -3.11
CA LEU A 133 11.17 0.70 -3.29
C LEU A 133 11.54 2.17 -3.54
N PRO A 134 12.43 2.81 -2.76
CA PRO A 134 12.80 4.22 -2.97
C PRO A 134 13.54 4.49 -4.28
N THR A 135 14.02 3.45 -4.98
CA THR A 135 14.85 3.58 -6.20
C THR A 135 14.10 3.32 -7.49
N LEU A 136 12.83 2.94 -7.42
CA LEU A 136 12.05 2.52 -8.59
C LEU A 136 11.71 3.70 -9.50
N ASP A 137 11.49 4.88 -8.94
CA ASP A 137 11.09 6.07 -9.67
C ASP A 137 11.81 7.31 -9.13
N LYS A 138 12.49 8.07 -9.99
CA LYS A 138 13.18 9.31 -9.59
C LYS A 138 12.24 10.50 -9.41
N GLN A 139 11.02 10.45 -9.94
CA GLN A 139 9.99 11.49 -9.82
C GLN A 139 9.05 11.25 -8.63
N THR A 140 9.27 10.13 -7.93
CA THR A 140 8.54 9.78 -6.72
C THR A 140 9.51 9.74 -5.55
N THR A 141 9.23 10.49 -4.50
CA THR A 141 9.95 10.40 -3.23
C THR A 141 9.21 9.44 -2.32
N LEU A 142 9.82 8.30 -2.04
CA LEU A 142 9.37 7.37 -1.02
C LEU A 142 10.43 7.26 0.06
N SER A 143 10.11 7.69 1.27
CA SER A 143 10.94 7.50 2.46
C SER A 143 10.28 6.53 3.40
N ILE A 144 11.03 5.56 3.88
CA ILE A 144 10.59 4.61 4.91
C ILE A 144 11.69 4.60 5.97
N ALA A 145 11.41 5.15 7.14
CA ALA A 145 12.36 5.28 8.22
C ALA A 145 11.89 4.54 9.47
N ASN A 146 12.81 3.88 10.14
CA ASN A 146 12.55 3.11 11.35
C ASN A 146 13.44 3.63 12.48
N ALA A 147 12.90 3.75 13.69
CA ALA A 147 13.68 4.10 14.88
C ALA A 147 13.21 3.31 16.11
N ILE A 148 14.17 3.08 17.00
CA ILE A 148 13.96 2.46 18.30
C ILE A 148 14.54 3.40 19.34
N VAL A 149 13.67 4.04 20.11
CA VAL A 149 14.08 4.93 21.20
C VAL A 149 13.97 4.18 22.51
N VAL A 150 15.11 3.98 23.14
CA VAL A 150 15.26 3.19 24.38
C VAL A 150 15.39 4.13 25.56
N ASN A 151 14.62 3.89 26.62
CA ASN A 151 14.81 4.55 27.89
C ASN A 151 16.20 4.20 28.46
N GLN A 152 17.03 5.18 28.72
CA GLN A 152 18.42 5.00 29.16
C GLN A 152 18.59 4.15 30.44
N LYS A 153 17.51 3.91 31.19
CA LYS A 153 17.50 3.01 32.35
C LYS A 153 17.63 1.54 31.97
N TYR A 154 17.39 1.19 30.72
CA TYR A 154 17.32 -0.19 30.21
C TYR A 154 18.30 -0.43 29.07
N SER A 155 18.55 -1.69 28.79
CA SER A 155 19.43 -2.09 27.70
C SER A 155 18.73 -3.09 26.80
N LEU A 156 18.90 -2.94 25.49
CA LEU A 156 18.57 -3.96 24.51
C LEU A 156 19.78 -4.87 24.25
N HIS A 157 19.52 -6.11 23.92
CA HIS A 157 20.56 -7.05 23.50
C HIS A 157 21.27 -6.57 22.24
N ASP A 158 22.57 -6.69 22.16
CA ASP A 158 23.36 -6.26 20.99
C ASP A 158 22.99 -7.04 19.73
N ALA A 159 22.63 -8.33 19.87
CA ALA A 159 22.14 -9.14 18.75
C ALA A 159 20.86 -8.53 18.15
N TYR A 160 19.88 -8.15 18.98
CA TYR A 160 18.65 -7.51 18.53
C TYR A 160 18.93 -6.17 17.84
N LYS A 161 19.72 -5.29 18.45
CA LYS A 161 20.11 -4.00 17.83
C LYS A 161 20.77 -4.20 16.47
N THR A 162 21.68 -5.17 16.37
CA THR A 162 22.36 -5.49 15.11
C THR A 162 21.38 -5.96 14.04
N THR A 163 20.42 -6.82 14.40
CA THR A 163 19.40 -7.33 13.49
C THR A 163 18.51 -6.21 12.96
N VAL A 164 17.94 -5.39 13.83
CA VAL A 164 17.01 -4.33 13.40
C VAL A 164 17.72 -3.23 12.61
N SER A 165 18.96 -2.88 12.97
CA SER A 165 19.74 -1.94 12.18
C SER A 165 20.11 -2.49 10.80
N LYS A 166 20.42 -3.77 10.68
CA LYS A 166 20.80 -4.41 9.42
C LYS A 166 19.63 -4.58 8.46
N PHE A 167 18.51 -5.08 8.95
CA PHE A 167 17.41 -5.53 8.10
C PHE A 167 16.29 -4.49 7.95
N TYR A 168 16.16 -3.57 8.90
CA TYR A 168 15.13 -2.52 8.89
C TYR A 168 15.73 -1.11 8.83
N GLU A 169 17.06 -0.98 8.74
CA GLU A 169 17.77 0.32 8.77
C GLU A 169 17.36 1.17 9.98
N ALA A 170 16.98 0.49 11.09
CA ALA A 170 16.46 1.16 12.27
C ALA A 170 17.56 1.92 13.02
N GLU A 171 17.27 3.19 13.30
CA GLU A 171 18.10 4.01 14.20
C GLU A 171 17.79 3.62 15.65
N VAL A 172 18.82 3.18 16.40
CA VAL A 172 18.66 2.83 17.81
C VAL A 172 19.32 3.89 18.68
N SER A 173 18.53 4.59 19.49
CA SER A 173 19.00 5.66 20.36
C SER A 173 18.55 5.45 21.81
N ASN A 174 19.38 5.91 22.77
CA ASN A 174 19.03 5.93 24.19
C ASN A 174 18.68 7.36 24.60
N MET A 175 17.54 7.54 25.27
CA MET A 175 17.07 8.86 25.72
C MET A 175 16.62 8.84 27.18
N ASP A 176 16.63 10.00 27.81
CA ASP A 176 16.15 10.15 29.20
C ASP A 176 14.65 10.36 29.24
N PHE A 177 13.88 9.30 29.51
CA PHE A 177 12.42 9.39 29.61
C PHE A 177 11.92 10.12 30.88
N THR A 178 12.84 10.52 31.81
CA THR A 178 12.46 11.41 32.89
C THR A 178 12.29 12.87 32.40
N ASP A 179 13.00 13.24 31.32
CA ASP A 179 12.75 14.45 30.55
C ASP A 179 11.61 14.16 29.54
N ARG A 180 10.38 14.16 30.04
CA ARG A 180 9.19 13.72 29.30
C ARG A 180 8.92 14.54 28.05
N LEU A 181 9.05 15.86 28.14
CA LEU A 181 8.78 16.80 27.05
C LEU A 181 9.97 16.88 26.09
N GLY A 182 11.20 17.07 26.59
CA GLY A 182 12.37 17.19 25.74
C GLY A 182 12.68 15.89 24.96
N THR A 183 12.35 14.71 25.50
CA THR A 183 12.41 13.46 24.74
C THR A 183 11.30 13.35 23.70
N ALA A 184 10.08 13.79 24.02
CA ALA A 184 9.00 13.84 23.04
C ALA A 184 9.31 14.80 21.89
N ASP A 185 9.90 15.98 22.17
CA ASP A 185 10.32 16.93 21.14
C ASP A 185 11.31 16.31 20.15
N LYS A 186 12.30 15.56 20.64
CA LYS A 186 13.28 14.87 19.79
C LYS A 186 12.65 13.77 18.92
N ILE A 187 11.70 13.03 19.48
CA ILE A 187 10.93 12.02 18.75
C ILE A 187 10.09 12.69 17.64
N ASN A 188 9.45 13.80 17.96
CA ASN A 188 8.62 14.56 17.02
C ASN A 188 9.49 15.21 15.94
N GLU A 189 10.66 15.78 16.29
CA GLU A 189 11.63 16.31 15.34
C GLU A 189 12.08 15.22 14.35
N TRP A 190 12.48 14.04 14.84
CA TRP A 190 12.82 12.91 13.97
C TRP A 190 11.68 12.55 13.03
N CYS A 191 10.44 12.44 13.52
CA CYS A 191 9.28 12.11 12.67
C CYS A 191 8.99 13.19 11.63
N SER A 192 9.07 14.45 12.02
CA SER A 192 8.92 15.60 11.12
C SER A 192 9.96 15.55 10.01
N ASP A 193 11.21 15.31 10.32
CA ASP A 193 12.31 15.22 9.34
C ASP A 193 12.09 14.07 8.36
N GLN A 194 11.66 12.89 8.85
CA GLN A 194 11.41 11.73 8.00
C GLN A 194 10.15 11.89 7.12
N THR A 195 9.24 12.78 7.48
CA THR A 195 7.98 13.02 6.75
C THR A 195 7.90 14.39 6.08
N ASN A 196 9.04 15.05 5.86
CA ASN A 196 9.13 16.37 5.23
C ASN A 196 8.20 17.42 5.91
N GLY A 197 8.06 17.35 7.24
CA GLY A 197 7.22 18.25 8.03
C GLY A 197 5.73 17.94 8.05
N LEU A 198 5.26 16.90 7.34
CA LEU A 198 3.83 16.56 7.27
C LEU A 198 3.27 15.98 8.56
N ILE A 199 4.11 15.30 9.33
CA ILE A 199 3.75 14.73 10.63
C ILE A 199 4.67 15.35 11.70
N PRO A 200 4.37 16.59 12.13
CA PRO A 200 5.25 17.33 13.05
C PRO A 200 5.15 16.85 14.49
N GLU A 201 4.11 16.09 14.83
CA GLU A 201 3.88 15.62 16.21
C GLU A 201 3.17 14.27 16.20
N ILE A 202 3.82 13.25 16.82
CA ILE A 202 3.26 11.90 17.02
C ILE A 202 3.04 11.57 18.49
N ILE A 203 3.71 12.29 19.39
CA ILE A 203 3.63 12.09 20.82
C ILE A 203 3.71 13.43 21.56
N ALA A 204 2.80 13.67 22.52
CA ALA A 204 2.81 14.89 23.32
C ALA A 204 3.86 14.83 24.45
N GLU A 205 4.04 13.66 25.05
CA GLU A 205 5.04 13.40 26.09
C GLU A 205 5.40 11.92 26.15
N VAL A 206 6.60 11.56 26.56
CA VAL A 206 6.98 10.17 26.80
C VAL A 206 6.57 9.70 28.20
N ASN A 207 6.23 8.42 28.33
CA ASN A 207 5.99 7.81 29.61
C ASN A 207 7.32 7.34 30.21
N PRO A 208 7.73 7.80 31.41
CA PRO A 208 9.00 7.46 32.05
C PRO A 208 9.12 5.96 32.43
N ASP A 209 8.01 5.24 32.52
CA ASP A 209 7.96 3.82 32.86
C ASP A 209 8.08 2.92 31.61
N MET A 210 7.96 3.50 30.40
CA MET A 210 8.18 2.76 29.17
C MET A 210 9.64 2.40 28.99
N LEU A 211 9.89 1.19 28.47
CA LEU A 211 11.24 0.75 28.10
C LEU A 211 11.62 1.25 26.72
N VAL A 212 10.73 1.18 25.75
CA VAL A 212 11.05 1.42 24.34
C VAL A 212 9.87 2.00 23.59
N TYR A 213 10.15 2.92 22.66
CA TYR A 213 9.26 3.31 21.58
C TYR A 213 9.81 2.75 20.26
N LEU A 214 8.99 1.97 19.57
CA LEU A 214 9.27 1.49 18.23
C LEU A 214 8.52 2.39 17.25
N MET A 215 9.23 2.99 16.34
CA MET A 215 8.68 4.00 15.44
C MET A 215 8.97 3.64 13.99
N ASN A 216 8.00 3.91 13.15
CA ASN A 216 8.15 3.88 11.72
C ASN A 216 7.47 5.11 11.12
N ALA A 217 8.14 5.80 10.22
CA ALA A 217 7.62 6.92 9.47
C ALA A 217 7.70 6.60 7.98
N VAL A 218 6.60 6.81 7.27
CA VAL A 218 6.55 6.64 5.82
C VAL A 218 6.04 7.90 5.17
N TYR A 219 6.78 8.36 4.17
CA TYR A 219 6.45 9.52 3.35
C TYR A 219 6.40 9.11 1.89
N PHE A 220 5.36 9.54 1.20
CA PHE A 220 5.21 9.36 -0.24
C PHE A 220 4.84 10.70 -0.89
N ASN A 221 5.61 11.07 -1.90
CA ASN A 221 5.32 12.21 -2.76
C ASN A 221 5.56 11.77 -4.21
N GLY A 222 4.50 11.73 -5.01
CA GLY A 222 4.55 11.31 -6.41
C GLY A 222 3.75 12.25 -7.30
N GLU A 223 4.37 12.79 -8.34
CA GLU A 223 3.65 13.47 -9.40
C GLU A 223 2.91 12.45 -10.28
N TRP A 224 1.70 12.79 -10.74
CA TRP A 224 1.05 11.97 -11.76
C TRP A 224 1.97 11.79 -12.96
N ALA A 225 1.96 10.61 -13.57
CA ALA A 225 2.59 10.40 -14.86
C ALA A 225 2.14 11.47 -15.83
N LYS A 226 3.05 11.94 -16.69
CA LYS A 226 2.85 13.11 -17.56
C LYS A 226 1.53 13.07 -18.33
N ILE A 227 1.13 11.89 -18.79
CA ILE A 227 -0.13 11.67 -19.53
C ILE A 227 -1.37 11.72 -18.64
N CYS A 228 -1.21 11.58 -17.31
CA CYS A 228 -2.30 11.47 -16.34
C CYS A 228 -2.54 12.77 -15.55
N LYS A 229 -1.72 13.80 -15.72
CA LYS A 229 -1.88 15.08 -15.01
C LYS A 229 -3.24 15.70 -15.29
N PHE A 230 -3.91 16.14 -14.23
CA PHE A 230 -5.14 16.90 -14.37
C PHE A 230 -4.83 18.36 -14.70
N GLN A 231 -5.67 18.98 -15.53
CA GLN A 231 -5.58 20.41 -15.82
C GLN A 231 -6.43 21.18 -14.81
N LYS A 232 -5.87 22.24 -14.22
CA LYS A 232 -6.59 23.05 -13.20
C LYS A 232 -7.88 23.66 -13.74
N GLU A 233 -7.91 23.96 -15.02
CA GLU A 233 -9.09 24.51 -15.74
C GLU A 233 -10.24 23.50 -15.81
N ASN A 234 -9.95 22.21 -15.69
CA ASN A 234 -10.93 21.13 -15.68
C ASN A 234 -11.39 20.75 -14.25
N THR A 235 -10.86 21.45 -13.23
CA THR A 235 -11.33 21.27 -11.85
C THR A 235 -12.53 22.19 -11.62
N SER A 236 -13.64 21.63 -11.17
CA SER A 236 -14.87 22.36 -10.87
C SER A 236 -15.51 21.90 -9.57
N THR A 237 -16.37 22.76 -9.02
CA THR A 237 -17.15 22.42 -7.83
C THR A 237 -18.30 21.49 -8.24
N GLU A 238 -18.31 20.26 -7.72
CA GLU A 238 -19.31 19.23 -8.02
C GLU A 238 -19.90 18.61 -6.74
N PRO A 239 -21.12 18.07 -6.81
CA PRO A 239 -21.71 17.38 -5.67
C PRO A 239 -21.05 16.02 -5.45
N PHE A 240 -20.71 15.73 -4.21
CA PHE A 240 -20.25 14.45 -3.71
C PHE A 240 -21.33 13.88 -2.78
N THR A 241 -21.75 12.65 -2.99
CA THR A 241 -22.79 11.98 -2.20
C THR A 241 -22.15 11.26 -1.01
N LEU A 242 -22.45 11.70 0.21
CA LEU A 242 -21.95 11.09 1.45
C LEU A 242 -22.62 9.72 1.72
N GLU A 243 -22.07 8.92 2.65
CA GLU A 243 -22.65 7.62 3.05
C GLU A 243 -24.11 7.72 3.56
N ASN A 244 -24.50 8.86 4.13
CA ASN A 244 -25.88 9.10 4.60
C ASN A 244 -26.83 9.60 3.49
N GLY A 245 -26.36 9.72 2.25
CA GLY A 245 -27.11 10.21 1.09
C GLY A 245 -27.15 11.73 0.93
N GLU A 246 -26.59 12.50 1.88
CA GLU A 246 -26.47 13.95 1.75
C GLU A 246 -25.43 14.32 0.69
N LYS A 247 -25.56 15.51 0.09
CA LYS A 247 -24.61 16.00 -0.90
C LYS A 247 -23.77 17.13 -0.33
N LYS A 248 -22.46 17.03 -0.53
CA LYS A 248 -21.47 18.05 -0.19
C LYS A 248 -20.74 18.47 -1.46
N ASN A 249 -20.50 19.76 -1.65
CA ASN A 249 -19.72 20.24 -2.78
C ASN A 249 -18.22 20.03 -2.52
N VAL A 250 -17.52 19.45 -3.51
CA VAL A 250 -16.08 19.22 -3.50
C VAL A 250 -15.42 19.81 -4.76
N GLN A 251 -14.11 20.01 -4.71
CA GLN A 251 -13.33 20.35 -5.90
C GLN A 251 -13.01 19.07 -6.66
N MET A 252 -13.66 18.89 -7.80
CA MET A 252 -13.60 17.68 -8.62
C MET A 252 -12.69 17.90 -9.81
N MET A 253 -11.58 17.19 -9.86
CA MET A 253 -10.66 17.15 -11.00
C MET A 253 -11.23 16.24 -12.08
N LYS A 254 -11.15 16.63 -13.33
CA LYS A 254 -11.71 15.89 -14.48
C LYS A 254 -10.66 15.66 -15.55
N ASN A 255 -10.65 14.45 -16.10
CA ASN A 255 -9.77 14.09 -17.21
C ASN A 255 -10.42 13.02 -18.09
N ASN A 256 -10.12 13.03 -19.40
CA ASN A 256 -10.46 11.97 -20.35
C ASN A 256 -9.16 11.29 -20.77
N ILE A 257 -8.92 10.07 -20.30
CA ILE A 257 -7.59 9.46 -20.35
C ILE A 257 -7.71 7.94 -20.50
N GLU A 258 -6.71 7.32 -21.11
CA GLU A 258 -6.58 5.87 -21.16
C GLU A 258 -5.96 5.38 -19.86
N LEU A 259 -6.67 4.49 -19.14
CA LEU A 259 -6.25 3.94 -17.86
C LEU A 259 -6.50 2.44 -17.81
N ASN A 260 -5.67 1.78 -17.04
CA ASN A 260 -5.91 0.40 -16.64
C ASN A 260 -7.04 0.34 -15.64
N CYS A 261 -8.06 -0.45 -15.99
CA CYS A 261 -9.22 -0.72 -15.17
C CYS A 261 -9.26 -2.18 -14.76
N LEU A 262 -9.76 -2.43 -13.58
CA LEU A 262 -10.03 -3.77 -13.05
C LEU A 262 -11.27 -3.73 -12.18
N GLY A 263 -11.86 -4.88 -11.89
CA GLY A 263 -13.05 -4.94 -11.05
C GLY A 263 -13.60 -6.35 -10.94
N ASN A 264 -14.73 -6.43 -10.26
CA ASN A 264 -15.56 -7.63 -10.12
C ASN A 264 -17.05 -7.19 -10.03
N ASP A 265 -17.94 -8.07 -9.57
CA ASP A 265 -19.37 -7.76 -9.44
C ASP A 265 -19.71 -6.77 -8.30
N VAL A 266 -18.71 -6.29 -7.54
CA VAL A 266 -18.87 -5.42 -6.35
C VAL A 266 -18.32 -4.03 -6.58
N PHE A 267 -17.24 -3.91 -7.36
CA PHE A 267 -16.54 -2.65 -7.56
C PHE A 267 -15.88 -2.54 -8.93
N THR A 268 -15.72 -1.32 -9.37
CA THR A 268 -14.83 -0.94 -10.48
C THR A 268 -13.65 -0.15 -9.91
N ALA A 269 -12.45 -0.39 -10.43
CA ALA A 269 -11.25 0.33 -10.02
C ALA A 269 -10.44 0.81 -11.23
N VAL A 270 -9.78 1.96 -11.06
CA VAL A 270 -8.85 2.53 -12.04
C VAL A 270 -7.47 2.68 -11.42
N ARG A 271 -6.42 2.52 -12.23
CA ARG A 271 -5.03 2.73 -11.83
C ARG A 271 -4.48 3.97 -12.49
N ILE A 272 -4.12 4.97 -11.69
CA ILE A 272 -3.54 6.24 -12.14
C ILE A 272 -2.05 6.22 -11.83
N PRO A 273 -1.15 6.11 -12.83
CA PRO A 273 0.28 6.00 -12.60
C PRO A 273 0.90 7.31 -12.12
N TYR A 274 1.91 7.17 -11.25
CA TYR A 274 2.85 8.21 -10.88
C TYR A 274 4.12 8.11 -11.73
N GLY A 275 4.80 9.23 -11.95
CA GLY A 275 6.12 9.35 -12.54
C GLY A 275 6.36 8.43 -13.74
N ASN A 276 7.24 7.46 -13.57
CA ASN A 276 7.57 6.45 -14.58
C ASN A 276 6.62 5.22 -14.60
N GLY A 277 5.58 5.22 -13.79
CA GLY A 277 4.61 4.11 -13.69
C GLY A 277 4.99 3.00 -12.71
N ALA A 278 6.12 3.10 -11.99
CA ALA A 278 6.47 2.11 -10.96
C ALA A 278 5.49 2.09 -9.79
N PHE A 279 4.84 3.23 -9.52
CA PHE A 279 3.78 3.35 -8.53
C PHE A 279 2.48 3.81 -9.17
N ASN A 280 1.35 3.36 -8.61
CA ASN A 280 0.02 3.81 -9.02
C ASN A 280 -0.84 4.17 -7.81
N MET A 281 -1.71 5.16 -7.98
CA MET A 281 -2.92 5.27 -7.16
C MET A 281 -4.01 4.41 -7.80
N MET A 282 -4.52 3.45 -7.05
CA MET A 282 -5.71 2.68 -7.43
C MET A 282 -6.91 3.27 -6.69
N ILE A 283 -7.89 3.76 -7.42
CA ILE A 283 -9.17 4.22 -6.87
C ILE A 283 -10.19 3.09 -7.07
N ILE A 284 -10.83 2.67 -5.98
CA ILE A 284 -11.77 1.54 -5.94
C ILE A 284 -13.13 2.09 -5.54
N LEU A 285 -14.04 2.11 -6.49
CA LEU A 285 -15.37 2.69 -6.34
C LEU A 285 -16.41 1.56 -6.26
N PRO A 286 -17.25 1.49 -5.21
CA PRO A 286 -18.35 0.53 -5.16
C PRO A 286 -19.28 0.68 -6.37
N ASP A 287 -19.69 -0.41 -6.99
CA ASP A 287 -20.68 -0.39 -8.04
C ASP A 287 -22.08 -0.14 -7.46
N GLU A 288 -23.06 0.15 -8.31
CA GLU A 288 -24.43 0.47 -7.88
C GLU A 288 -25.01 -0.68 -7.03
N GLY A 289 -25.55 -0.33 -5.87
CA GLY A 289 -26.12 -1.30 -4.92
C GLY A 289 -25.11 -1.90 -3.93
N HIS A 290 -23.82 -1.55 -4.04
CA HIS A 290 -22.78 -2.01 -3.13
C HIS A 290 -22.24 -0.88 -2.25
N THR A 291 -21.68 -1.27 -1.10
CA THR A 291 -21.09 -0.37 -0.11
C THR A 291 -19.57 -0.53 -0.07
N LEU A 292 -18.88 0.43 0.59
CA LEU A 292 -17.43 0.26 0.87
C LEU A 292 -17.13 -0.98 1.72
N GLN A 293 -18.08 -1.38 2.58
CA GLN A 293 -17.93 -2.60 3.36
C GLN A 293 -17.93 -3.85 2.47
N ASP A 294 -18.79 -3.89 1.47
CA ASP A 294 -18.80 -5.00 0.49
C ASP A 294 -17.48 -5.04 -0.30
N VAL A 295 -16.94 -3.86 -0.65
CA VAL A 295 -15.63 -3.75 -1.30
C VAL A 295 -14.51 -4.30 -0.41
N THR A 296 -14.42 -3.86 0.86
CA THR A 296 -13.36 -4.34 1.76
C THR A 296 -13.46 -5.85 2.00
N GLU A 297 -14.66 -6.39 2.10
CA GLU A 297 -14.89 -7.83 2.22
C GLU A 297 -14.50 -8.59 0.95
N SER A 298 -14.80 -8.05 -0.23
CA SER A 298 -14.45 -8.68 -1.51
C SER A 298 -12.95 -8.69 -1.79
N LEU A 299 -12.20 -7.74 -1.22
CA LEU A 299 -10.73 -7.68 -1.36
C LEU A 299 -10.00 -8.69 -0.47
N LYS A 300 -10.65 -9.22 0.59
CA LYS A 300 -10.02 -10.22 1.45
C LYS A 300 -9.67 -11.48 0.68
N GLY A 301 -8.44 -11.94 0.84
CA GLY A 301 -7.93 -13.11 0.16
C GLY A 301 -7.62 -12.91 -1.33
N GLN A 302 -7.85 -11.72 -1.87
CA GLN A 302 -7.48 -11.38 -3.25
C GLN A 302 -6.01 -10.99 -3.35
N ILE A 303 -5.46 -11.15 -4.54
CA ILE A 303 -4.14 -10.67 -4.89
C ILE A 303 -4.31 -9.66 -6.02
N LEU A 304 -3.91 -8.42 -5.80
CA LEU A 304 -4.17 -7.33 -6.75
C LEU A 304 -3.63 -7.60 -8.16
N LYS A 305 -2.50 -8.32 -8.27
CA LYS A 305 -1.92 -8.69 -9.56
C LYS A 305 -2.70 -9.77 -10.32
N ASP A 306 -3.59 -10.51 -9.64
CA ASP A 306 -4.36 -11.61 -10.25
C ASP A 306 -5.68 -11.10 -10.87
N PHE A 307 -6.04 -9.82 -10.66
CA PHE A 307 -7.16 -9.22 -11.38
C PHE A 307 -6.83 -9.06 -12.86
N ILE A 308 -7.81 -9.35 -13.71
CA ILE A 308 -7.72 -9.05 -15.14
C ILE A 308 -7.72 -7.54 -15.31
N ILE A 309 -6.64 -7.02 -15.87
CA ILE A 309 -6.43 -5.59 -16.10
C ILE A 309 -6.58 -5.35 -17.60
N ASN A 310 -7.47 -4.42 -17.95
CA ASN A 310 -7.62 -3.98 -19.33
C ASN A 310 -7.53 -2.46 -19.40
N GLU A 311 -6.98 -1.95 -20.49
CA GLU A 311 -6.91 -0.53 -20.74
C GLU A 311 -8.21 -0.05 -21.40
N TYR A 312 -8.74 1.06 -20.88
CA TYR A 312 -9.95 1.69 -21.40
C TYR A 312 -9.77 3.22 -21.46
N LYS A 313 -10.47 3.83 -22.40
CA LYS A 313 -10.70 5.26 -22.33
C LYS A 313 -11.68 5.56 -21.20
N VAL A 314 -11.28 6.41 -20.26
CA VAL A 314 -12.02 6.67 -19.01
C VAL A 314 -12.37 8.16 -18.96
N ASP A 315 -13.66 8.47 -18.76
CA ASP A 315 -14.11 9.76 -18.26
C ASP A 315 -13.94 9.76 -16.74
N LEU A 316 -12.80 10.31 -16.28
CA LEU A 316 -12.35 10.24 -14.89
C LEU A 316 -12.71 11.50 -14.14
N TRP A 317 -13.44 11.35 -13.05
CA TRP A 317 -13.66 12.40 -12.05
C TRP A 317 -13.10 11.95 -10.72
N LEU A 318 -12.22 12.76 -10.13
CA LEU A 318 -11.56 12.49 -8.85
C LEU A 318 -11.55 13.75 -7.99
N PRO A 319 -12.10 13.74 -6.77
CA PRO A 319 -12.03 14.91 -5.89
C PRO A 319 -10.60 15.20 -5.47
N LYS A 320 -10.29 16.48 -5.26
CA LYS A 320 -9.13 16.89 -4.46
C LYS A 320 -9.44 16.58 -3.01
N PHE A 321 -8.50 15.98 -2.31
CA PHE A 321 -8.67 15.67 -0.91
C PHE A 321 -7.36 15.69 -0.13
N GLU A 322 -7.50 15.85 1.18
CA GLU A 322 -6.43 15.77 2.16
C GLU A 322 -6.97 14.97 3.34
N THR A 323 -6.21 13.97 3.79
CA THR A 323 -6.59 13.14 4.94
C THR A 323 -5.41 13.03 5.88
N LYS A 324 -5.63 13.42 7.14
CA LYS A 324 -4.73 13.14 8.25
C LYS A 324 -5.43 12.16 9.18
N PHE A 325 -4.77 11.09 9.52
CA PHE A 325 -5.35 10.04 10.35
C PHE A 325 -4.35 9.51 11.36
N SER A 326 -4.83 9.26 12.56
CA SER A 326 -4.07 8.72 13.68
C SER A 326 -4.85 7.57 14.29
N ILE A 327 -4.22 6.41 14.43
CA ILE A 327 -4.86 5.22 14.97
C ILE A 327 -3.94 4.46 15.93
N ARG A 328 -4.49 4.08 17.07
CA ARG A 328 -3.88 3.08 17.97
C ARG A 328 -4.28 1.68 17.52
N LEU A 329 -3.31 0.82 17.29
CA LEU A 329 -3.51 -0.51 16.70
C LEU A 329 -3.57 -1.65 17.73
N ASN A 330 -3.30 -1.39 19.01
CA ASN A 330 -3.20 -2.42 20.05
C ASN A 330 -4.38 -3.40 20.06
N ASP A 331 -5.60 -2.87 20.22
CA ASP A 331 -6.80 -3.71 20.34
C ASP A 331 -7.10 -4.45 19.04
N MET A 332 -6.82 -3.80 17.91
CA MET A 332 -7.03 -4.38 16.58
C MET A 332 -6.05 -5.53 16.32
N LEU A 333 -4.77 -5.32 16.54
CA LEU A 333 -3.74 -6.37 16.38
C LEU A 333 -3.96 -7.53 17.36
N SER A 334 -4.34 -7.22 18.61
CA SER A 334 -4.74 -8.24 19.58
C SER A 334 -5.91 -9.08 19.07
N ALA A 335 -6.96 -8.43 18.54
CA ALA A 335 -8.14 -9.08 17.95
C ALA A 335 -7.83 -9.81 16.62
N MET A 336 -6.77 -9.43 15.91
CA MET A 336 -6.27 -10.15 14.74
C MET A 336 -5.53 -11.44 15.09
N GLY A 337 -5.12 -11.64 16.34
CA GLY A 337 -4.56 -12.90 16.81
C GLY A 337 -3.22 -12.83 17.54
N MET A 338 -2.76 -11.63 17.97
CA MET A 338 -1.53 -11.50 18.76
C MET A 338 -1.74 -10.90 20.17
N PRO A 339 -2.69 -11.44 20.98
CA PRO A 339 -2.99 -10.87 22.28
C PRO A 339 -1.82 -11.00 23.28
N SER A 340 -0.97 -12.03 23.14
CA SER A 340 0.16 -12.23 24.07
C SER A 340 1.12 -11.06 24.07
N ALA A 341 1.38 -10.44 22.92
CA ALA A 341 2.31 -9.31 22.81
C ALA A 341 1.89 -8.08 23.62
N PHE A 342 0.58 -7.90 23.88
CA PHE A 342 0.00 -6.76 24.58
C PHE A 342 -0.31 -7.02 26.06
N ASN A 343 -0.01 -8.20 26.58
CA ASN A 343 -0.35 -8.60 27.94
C ASN A 343 0.93 -8.78 28.77
N GLU A 344 1.04 -8.05 29.87
CA GLU A 344 2.21 -8.04 30.76
C GLU A 344 2.59 -9.40 31.35
N HIS A 345 1.62 -10.36 31.42
CA HIS A 345 1.85 -11.68 32.01
C HIS A 345 2.18 -12.76 30.97
N THR A 346 1.95 -12.47 29.68
CA THR A 346 2.14 -13.47 28.60
C THR A 346 3.10 -13.04 27.52
N ALA A 347 3.46 -11.76 27.46
CA ALA A 347 4.44 -11.25 26.50
C ALA A 347 5.83 -11.86 26.77
N ASP A 348 6.48 -12.33 25.71
CA ASP A 348 7.84 -12.84 25.75
C ASP A 348 8.69 -12.11 24.72
N PHE A 349 9.49 -11.15 25.20
CA PHE A 349 10.43 -10.34 24.42
C PHE A 349 11.87 -10.55 24.88
N LYS A 350 12.19 -11.74 25.35
CA LYS A 350 13.52 -12.09 25.87
C LYS A 350 14.61 -12.12 24.79
N ALA A 351 14.27 -12.11 23.51
CA ALA A 351 15.26 -11.88 22.45
C ALA A 351 15.65 -10.39 22.33
N MET A 352 14.79 -9.47 22.79
CA MET A 352 15.04 -8.03 22.77
C MET A 352 15.81 -7.54 24.00
N THR A 353 15.43 -8.01 25.21
CA THR A 353 15.94 -7.52 26.50
C THR A 353 15.71 -8.54 27.61
N ASP A 354 16.54 -8.50 28.67
CA ASP A 354 16.33 -9.31 29.88
C ASP A 354 15.14 -8.82 30.74
N THR A 355 14.69 -7.57 30.54
CA THR A 355 13.57 -7.01 31.28
C THR A 355 12.22 -7.58 30.75
N ASP A 356 11.31 -7.91 31.67
CA ASP A 356 9.95 -8.29 31.28
C ASP A 356 9.22 -7.07 30.73
N ILE A 357 8.79 -7.12 29.47
CA ILE A 357 8.11 -6.04 28.77
C ILE A 357 6.94 -6.57 27.95
N PHE A 358 6.04 -5.69 27.60
CA PHE A 358 4.96 -5.93 26.65
C PHE A 358 4.74 -4.70 25.76
N LEU A 359 4.07 -4.88 24.64
CA LEU A 359 3.72 -3.77 23.74
C LEU A 359 2.59 -2.94 24.33
N SER A 360 2.91 -1.87 24.99
CA SER A 360 1.90 -0.98 25.59
C SER A 360 1.34 0.01 24.58
N TYR A 361 2.04 0.26 23.46
CA TYR A 361 1.65 1.30 22.52
C TYR A 361 2.14 0.99 21.09
N VAL A 362 1.18 0.76 20.20
CA VAL A 362 1.40 0.69 18.76
C VAL A 362 0.47 1.70 18.11
N LYS A 363 1.03 2.74 17.50
CA LYS A 363 0.28 3.83 16.86
C LYS A 363 0.81 4.04 15.46
N GLN A 364 -0.09 4.40 14.55
CA GLN A 364 0.28 4.90 13.24
C GLN A 364 -0.35 6.27 13.02
N ASP A 365 0.44 7.22 12.55
CA ASP A 365 0.02 8.49 12.01
C ASP A 365 0.35 8.50 10.52
N ALA A 366 -0.60 8.94 9.70
CA ALA A 366 -0.42 9.02 8.26
C ALA A 366 -1.12 10.26 7.70
N PHE A 367 -0.58 10.74 6.59
CA PHE A 367 -1.09 11.91 5.87
C PHE A 367 -1.04 11.66 4.38
N ILE A 368 -2.05 12.14 3.66
CA ILE A 368 -2.08 12.20 2.19
C ILE A 368 -2.75 13.48 1.74
N LYS A 369 -2.24 14.02 0.65
CA LYS A 369 -2.88 15.12 -0.09
C LYS A 369 -2.86 14.77 -1.57
N VAL A 370 -4.00 14.91 -2.23
CA VAL A 370 -4.20 14.59 -3.64
C VAL A 370 -4.73 15.82 -4.36
N ASP A 371 -4.02 16.25 -5.39
CA ASP A 371 -4.39 17.37 -6.24
C ASP A 371 -4.08 17.12 -7.73
N GLU A 372 -4.19 18.14 -8.57
CA GLU A 372 -4.01 18.04 -10.02
C GLU A 372 -2.60 17.60 -10.44
N ASN A 373 -1.61 17.79 -9.59
CA ASN A 373 -0.21 17.46 -9.88
C ASN A 373 0.16 16.04 -9.48
N GLY A 374 -0.52 15.50 -8.47
CA GLY A 374 -0.20 14.21 -7.89
C GLY A 374 -0.60 14.10 -6.44
N THR A 375 0.14 13.31 -5.72
CA THR A 375 0.14 13.27 -4.28
C THR A 375 1.32 14.12 -3.83
N GLU A 376 1.01 15.32 -3.34
CA GLU A 376 1.94 16.38 -2.93
C GLU A 376 3.02 16.76 -3.97
N ALA A 377 2.70 17.63 -4.94
CA ALA A 377 3.65 18.07 -5.96
C ALA A 377 3.45 19.53 -6.42
N ALA A 378 4.54 20.13 -6.90
CA ALA A 378 4.59 21.45 -7.55
C ALA A 378 4.75 21.30 -9.07
N ALA A 379 4.08 22.16 -9.85
CA ALA A 379 3.75 21.99 -11.25
C ALA A 379 4.84 22.20 -12.29
N VAL A 380 4.77 21.52 -13.45
CA VAL A 380 5.05 22.03 -14.82
C VAL A 380 4.39 21.16 -15.91
N THR A 381 3.95 21.80 -17.00
CA THR A 381 2.99 21.38 -18.04
C THR A 381 3.59 20.67 -19.26
N SER A 382 2.90 19.72 -19.89
CA SER A 382 2.44 19.73 -21.31
C SER A 382 2.00 18.37 -21.88
N ALA A 383 1.15 18.42 -22.93
CA ALA A 383 0.23 17.41 -23.44
C ALA A 383 0.68 16.67 -24.72
N GLY A 384 -0.01 15.56 -25.05
CA GLY A 384 -0.06 14.97 -26.37
C GLY A 384 -0.54 13.53 -26.40
N GLY A 385 -1.66 13.23 -27.05
CA GLY A 385 -2.28 11.92 -27.15
C GLY A 385 -2.24 11.31 -28.56
N LEU A 386 -2.42 9.99 -28.67
CA LEU A 386 -2.75 9.28 -29.90
C LEU A 386 -3.69 8.10 -29.62
N THR A 387 -4.57 7.81 -30.57
CA THR A 387 -5.71 6.91 -30.47
C THR A 387 -5.50 5.57 -31.13
N THR A 388 -6.01 4.49 -30.52
CA THR A 388 -6.36 3.24 -31.19
C THR A 388 -7.71 2.73 -30.68
N SER A 389 -8.48 2.07 -31.55
CA SER A 389 -9.89 1.81 -31.43
C SER A 389 -10.25 0.75 -30.38
N LEU A 390 -11.11 1.08 -29.43
CA LEU A 390 -11.71 0.25 -28.40
C LEU A 390 -13.25 0.31 -28.42
N PRO A 391 -13.98 -0.55 -27.67
CA PRO A 391 -15.43 -0.67 -27.78
C PRO A 391 -16.19 0.63 -27.46
N ALA A 392 -17.44 0.67 -27.88
CA ALA A 392 -18.29 1.86 -27.98
C ALA A 392 -18.39 2.70 -26.69
N GLY A 393 -17.60 3.77 -26.60
CA GLY A 393 -17.70 4.81 -25.59
C GLY A 393 -16.69 4.67 -24.42
N PRO A 394 -16.34 5.78 -23.75
CA PRO A 394 -15.50 5.74 -22.57
C PRO A 394 -16.21 5.09 -21.38
N ILE A 395 -15.45 4.43 -20.48
CA ILE A 395 -15.95 4.09 -19.16
C ILE A 395 -16.15 5.37 -18.37
N VAL A 396 -17.33 5.55 -17.79
CA VAL A 396 -17.61 6.64 -16.86
C VAL A 396 -17.16 6.22 -15.46
N PHE A 397 -16.13 6.87 -14.96
CA PHE A 397 -15.60 6.63 -13.62
C PHE A 397 -15.61 7.93 -12.81
N HIS A 398 -16.74 8.20 -12.16
CA HIS A 398 -16.92 9.39 -11.34
C HIS A 398 -16.84 9.02 -9.86
N ALA A 399 -15.72 9.36 -9.21
CA ALA A 399 -15.53 9.18 -7.77
C ALA A 399 -16.29 10.28 -7.00
N ASP A 400 -17.62 10.30 -7.18
CA ASP A 400 -18.58 11.26 -6.63
C ASP A 400 -19.32 10.74 -5.38
N ARG A 401 -18.85 9.62 -4.83
CA ARG A 401 -19.34 8.95 -3.63
C ARG A 401 -18.17 8.28 -2.92
N PRO A 402 -18.32 7.79 -1.66
CA PRO A 402 -17.23 7.18 -0.90
C PRO A 402 -16.48 6.09 -1.66
N PHE A 403 -15.15 6.15 -1.62
CA PHE A 403 -14.27 5.21 -2.30
C PHE A 403 -13.06 4.83 -1.41
N LEU A 404 -12.48 3.67 -1.72
CA LEU A 404 -11.14 3.31 -1.22
C LEU A 404 -10.09 3.77 -2.22
N TYR A 405 -8.91 4.08 -1.72
CA TYR A 405 -7.72 4.29 -2.54
C TYR A 405 -6.53 3.53 -1.98
N LEU A 406 -5.69 3.03 -2.88
CA LEU A 406 -4.44 2.36 -2.53
C LEU A 406 -3.30 3.03 -3.30
N ILE A 407 -2.14 3.21 -2.67
CA ILE A 407 -0.89 3.47 -3.39
C ILE A 407 -0.16 2.14 -3.46
N VAL A 408 0.09 1.66 -4.67
CA VAL A 408 0.63 0.32 -4.92
C VAL A 408 1.86 0.38 -5.81
N GLU A 409 2.80 -0.53 -5.62
CA GLU A 409 3.83 -0.81 -6.60
C GLU A 409 3.23 -1.65 -7.75
N SER A 410 3.55 -1.28 -8.98
CA SER A 410 2.82 -1.68 -10.18
C SER A 410 2.91 -3.17 -10.51
N ASN A 411 4.10 -3.75 -10.38
CA ASN A 411 4.38 -5.12 -10.83
C ASN A 411 3.94 -6.18 -9.80
N THR A 412 4.15 -5.90 -8.53
CA THR A 412 3.91 -6.87 -7.47
C THR A 412 2.59 -6.66 -6.75
N GLY A 413 2.01 -5.45 -6.83
CA GLY A 413 0.82 -5.08 -6.10
C GLY A 413 1.05 -4.91 -4.60
N VAL A 414 2.30 -4.66 -4.17
CA VAL A 414 2.56 -4.29 -2.78
C VAL A 414 1.84 -2.99 -2.44
N VAL A 415 1.09 -2.99 -1.34
CA VAL A 415 0.32 -1.82 -0.90
C VAL A 415 1.15 -1.00 0.07
N LEU A 416 1.56 0.19 -0.36
CA LEU A 416 2.29 1.14 0.48
C LEU A 416 1.35 1.90 1.41
N PHE A 417 0.26 2.42 0.83
CA PHE A 417 -0.79 3.15 1.55
C PHE A 417 -2.16 2.66 1.15
N ALA A 418 -3.09 2.75 2.07
CA ALA A 418 -4.50 2.48 1.85
C ALA A 418 -5.35 3.46 2.63
N GLY A 419 -6.45 3.91 2.04
CA GLY A 419 -7.34 4.83 2.72
C GLY A 419 -8.75 4.84 2.15
N LYS A 420 -9.61 5.57 2.84
CA LYS A 420 -10.98 5.87 2.48
C LYS A 420 -11.17 7.37 2.38
N TYR A 421 -11.82 7.81 1.33
CA TYR A 421 -12.39 9.14 1.23
C TYR A 421 -13.91 9.05 1.23
N SER A 422 -14.55 9.69 2.20
CA SER A 422 -16.01 9.69 2.39
C SER A 422 -16.62 11.09 2.22
N GLY A 423 -15.79 12.09 1.87
CA GLY A 423 -16.21 13.48 1.69
C GLY A 423 -16.32 14.28 2.97
N LYS A 424 -15.79 13.81 4.09
CA LYS A 424 -15.89 14.47 5.40
C LYS A 424 -14.76 15.43 5.72
#